data_14468ce3efaf7a87c6702eea69857547
#
_entry.id   14468ce3efaf7a87c6702eea69857547
#
_cell.length_a   1.000
_cell.length_b   1.000
_cell.length_c   1.000
_cell.angle_alpha   90.00
_cell.angle_beta   90.00
_cell.angle_gamma   90.00
#
_symmetry.space_group_name_H-M   'P 1'
#
loop_
_entity.id
_entity.type
_entity.pdbx_description
1 polymer ?
#
loop_
_entity_poly.entity_id
_entity_poly.type
_entity_poly.pdbx_seq_one_letter_code
_entity_poly.pdbx_strand_id
1 'polypeptide(L)'
;NRVAEIFLADKLQPAAPQASSRVKLPASTLQARTGQFRERRTGGPIRVTLQDSVLRVGNQRLVPLAENAFVSGAMRVEFARDAALLRLISPDADTTEYVRVAEWTPTATELQEYVGRYASDEAEVTFTISVKDGRLVRIDRYGQTANLIPSYRDAFAQGGVLVTFRRNADGRVVGMSLGLGRVRDLRFEKQ
;
A
#
# COMPACT_ATOMS: atom_id res chain seq x y z
N ASN A 1 -21.70 -44.80 6.99
CA ASN A 1 -20.42 -44.22 6.61
C ASN A 1 -19.55 -43.88 7.84
N ARG A 2 -19.31 -44.89 8.70
CA ARG A 2 -18.49 -44.76 9.92
C ARG A 2 -16.98 -44.66 9.71
N VAL A 3 -16.48 -44.88 8.52
CA VAL A 3 -15.03 -44.88 8.23
C VAL A 3 -14.48 -43.48 7.98
N ALA A 4 -15.29 -42.55 7.50
CA ALA A 4 -14.86 -41.16 7.26
C ALA A 4 -14.79 -40.31 8.52
N GLU A 5 -15.53 -40.65 9.58
CA GLU A 5 -15.53 -39.89 10.84
C GLU A 5 -14.27 -40.14 11.68
N ILE A 6 -13.64 -41.31 11.54
CA ILE A 6 -12.46 -41.68 12.34
C ILE A 6 -11.17 -41.01 11.82
N PHE A 7 -11.09 -40.69 10.51
CA PHE A 7 -9.89 -40.04 9.92
C PHE A 7 -9.92 -38.51 9.96
N LEU A 8 -11.06 -37.89 10.24
CA LEU A 8 -11.20 -36.43 10.32
C LEU A 8 -11.19 -35.90 11.76
N ALA A 9 -11.35 -36.75 12.78
CA ALA A 9 -11.37 -36.35 14.18
C ALA A 9 -10.02 -35.74 14.64
N ASP A 10 -8.90 -36.27 14.13
CA ASP A 10 -7.55 -35.80 14.49
C ASP A 10 -7.08 -34.56 13.70
N LYS A 11 -7.85 -34.10 12.69
CA LYS A 11 -7.53 -32.90 11.89
C LYS A 11 -8.48 -31.73 12.12
N LEU A 12 -9.50 -31.90 12.91
CA LEU A 12 -10.30 -30.80 13.44
C LEU A 12 -9.53 -30.19 14.62
N GLN A 13 -8.51 -29.40 14.33
CA GLN A 13 -8.01 -28.48 15.34
C GLN A 13 -9.20 -27.66 15.83
N PRO A 14 -9.47 -27.62 17.15
CA PRO A 14 -10.51 -26.76 17.68
C PRO A 14 -10.20 -25.35 17.20
N ALA A 15 -11.19 -24.68 16.58
CA ALA A 15 -11.08 -23.27 16.20
C ALA A 15 -10.50 -22.54 17.41
N ALA A 16 -9.37 -21.88 17.19
CA ALA A 16 -8.70 -21.13 18.24
C ALA A 16 -9.76 -20.27 18.95
N PRO A 17 -9.82 -20.25 20.29
CA PRO A 17 -10.82 -19.49 21.01
C PRO A 17 -10.76 -18.06 20.51
N GLN A 18 -11.85 -17.58 19.93
CA GLN A 18 -12.02 -16.16 19.61
C GLN A 18 -11.96 -15.44 20.94
N ALA A 19 -10.77 -14.95 21.30
CA ALA A 19 -10.58 -14.17 22.49
C ALA A 19 -11.37 -12.87 22.34
N SER A 20 -12.58 -12.89 22.88
CA SER A 20 -13.50 -11.77 22.97
C SER A 20 -13.12 -10.74 24.05
N SER A 21 -11.87 -10.70 24.48
CA SER A 21 -11.37 -9.63 25.31
C SER A 21 -10.98 -8.44 24.43
N ARG A 22 -11.90 -7.49 24.25
CA ARG A 22 -11.63 -6.18 23.61
C ARG A 22 -10.58 -5.44 24.45
N VAL A 23 -9.32 -5.54 24.04
CA VAL A 23 -8.25 -4.74 24.62
C VAL A 23 -8.55 -3.27 24.30
N LYS A 24 -8.73 -2.45 25.34
CA LYS A 24 -8.81 -1.01 25.17
C LYS A 24 -7.40 -0.44 25.16
N LEU A 25 -7.01 0.17 24.06
CA LEU A 25 -5.72 0.83 23.94
C LEU A 25 -5.88 2.33 24.15
N PRO A 26 -4.89 3.01 24.78
CA PRO A 26 -4.85 4.46 24.88
C PRO A 26 -4.88 5.13 23.51
N ALA A 27 -5.49 6.30 23.38
CA ALA A 27 -5.54 7.06 22.14
C ALA A 27 -4.14 7.37 21.58
N SER A 28 -3.16 7.65 22.47
CA SER A 28 -1.76 7.88 22.09
C SER A 28 -1.13 6.66 21.42
N THR A 29 -1.40 5.45 21.93
CA THR A 29 -0.94 4.20 21.34
C THR A 29 -1.54 4.00 19.96
N LEU A 30 -2.83 4.24 19.78
CA LEU A 30 -3.51 4.14 18.50
C LEU A 30 -2.96 5.19 17.52
N GLN A 31 -2.79 6.43 17.96
CA GLN A 31 -2.23 7.51 17.13
C GLN A 31 -0.82 7.18 16.63
N ALA A 32 0.03 6.58 17.45
CA ALA A 32 1.37 6.16 17.05
C ALA A 32 1.39 5.11 15.92
N ARG A 33 0.29 4.38 15.71
CA ARG A 33 0.14 3.37 14.64
C ARG A 33 -0.37 3.96 13.32
N THR A 34 -0.86 5.21 13.31
CA THR A 34 -1.31 5.87 12.08
C THR A 34 -0.13 6.26 11.20
N GLY A 35 -0.37 6.41 9.90
CA GLY A 35 0.61 6.91 8.95
C GLY A 35 0.57 6.19 7.60
N GLN A 36 1.51 6.57 6.76
CA GLN A 36 1.69 6.00 5.44
C GLN A 36 2.73 4.89 5.49
N PHE A 37 2.43 3.76 4.84
CA PHE A 37 3.31 2.61 4.74
C PHE A 37 3.44 2.18 3.29
N ARG A 38 4.59 1.58 2.96
CA ARG A 38 4.92 1.07 1.63
C ARG A 38 5.26 -0.41 1.73
N GLU A 39 4.61 -1.24 0.93
CA GLU A 39 4.97 -2.65 0.80
C GLU A 39 6.43 -2.79 0.34
N ARG A 40 7.18 -3.66 0.99
CA ARG A 40 8.62 -3.83 0.73
C ARG A 40 8.93 -4.32 -0.67
N ARG A 41 8.12 -5.22 -1.19
CA ARG A 41 8.37 -5.91 -2.45
C ARG A 41 7.80 -5.18 -3.66
N THR A 42 6.58 -4.65 -3.56
CA THR A 42 5.87 -4.06 -4.69
C THR A 42 5.86 -2.54 -4.66
N GLY A 43 6.20 -1.93 -3.53
CA GLY A 43 6.04 -0.49 -3.33
C GLY A 43 4.61 -0.06 -3.07
N GLY A 44 3.63 -0.98 -3.05
CA GLY A 44 2.22 -0.69 -2.86
C GLY A 44 1.96 0.14 -1.59
N PRO A 45 1.26 1.28 -1.70
CA PRO A 45 0.97 2.12 -0.54
C PRO A 45 -0.20 1.56 0.27
N ILE A 46 -0.12 1.68 1.59
CA ILE A 46 -1.21 1.44 2.51
C ILE A 46 -1.22 2.54 3.56
N ARG A 47 -2.38 3.07 3.87
CA ARG A 47 -2.53 4.10 4.90
C ARG A 47 -3.28 3.54 6.10
N VAL A 48 -2.71 3.75 7.27
CA VAL A 48 -3.37 3.49 8.56
C VAL A 48 -3.90 4.82 9.09
N THR A 49 -5.19 4.88 9.35
CA THR A 49 -5.88 6.07 9.88
C THR A 49 -6.54 5.77 11.22
N LEU A 50 -6.75 6.78 12.03
CA LEU A 50 -7.53 6.71 13.26
C LEU A 50 -8.84 7.49 13.05
N GLN A 51 -9.97 6.83 13.18
CA GLN A 51 -11.29 7.43 13.09
C GLN A 51 -12.15 6.92 14.25
N ASP A 52 -12.75 7.81 15.01
CA ASP A 52 -13.61 7.47 16.15
C ASP A 52 -12.94 6.49 17.14
N SER A 53 -11.65 6.72 17.43
CA SER A 53 -10.82 5.85 18.30
C SER A 53 -10.64 4.42 17.75
N VAL A 54 -10.82 4.22 16.44
CA VAL A 54 -10.63 2.94 15.74
C VAL A 54 -9.59 3.10 14.65
N LEU A 55 -8.55 2.26 14.67
CA LEU A 55 -7.61 2.17 13.56
C LEU A 55 -8.29 1.53 12.35
N ARG A 56 -7.95 2.04 11.17
CA ARG A 56 -8.42 1.52 9.88
C ARG A 56 -7.28 1.41 8.88
N VAL A 57 -7.38 0.42 8.02
CA VAL A 57 -6.57 0.30 6.81
C VAL A 57 -7.54 0.36 5.62
N GLY A 58 -7.51 1.47 4.87
CA GLY A 58 -8.59 1.78 3.94
C GLY A 58 -9.94 1.84 4.67
N ASN A 59 -10.90 1.06 4.21
CA ASN A 59 -12.23 0.94 4.86
C ASN A 59 -12.28 -0.17 5.93
N GLN A 60 -11.22 -0.95 6.07
CA GLN A 60 -11.19 -2.09 6.99
C GLN A 60 -10.85 -1.63 8.42
N ARG A 61 -11.70 -2.03 9.37
CA ARG A 61 -11.51 -1.75 10.79
C ARG A 61 -10.49 -2.71 11.39
N LEU A 62 -9.58 -2.20 12.22
CA LEU A 62 -8.64 -2.98 13.01
C LEU A 62 -9.18 -3.15 14.44
N VAL A 63 -9.40 -4.39 14.86
CA VAL A 63 -9.83 -4.73 16.22
C VAL A 63 -8.59 -5.11 17.01
N PRO A 64 -8.29 -4.43 18.13
CA PRO A 64 -7.09 -4.74 18.92
C PRO A 64 -7.18 -6.09 19.62
N LEU A 65 -6.13 -6.89 19.51
CA LEU A 65 -5.89 -8.14 20.26
C LEU A 65 -4.85 -7.93 21.36
N ALA A 66 -3.88 -7.07 21.12
CA ALA A 66 -2.81 -6.66 22.03
C ALA A 66 -2.33 -5.26 21.63
N GLU A 67 -1.36 -4.70 22.35
CA GLU A 67 -0.82 -3.35 22.07
C GLU A 67 -0.36 -3.18 20.62
N ASN A 68 0.30 -4.20 20.05
CA ASN A 68 0.86 -4.16 18.70
C ASN A 68 0.19 -5.12 17.72
N ALA A 69 -0.86 -5.83 18.14
CA ALA A 69 -1.53 -6.84 17.33
C ALA A 69 -3.03 -6.54 17.22
N PHE A 70 -3.51 -6.64 15.99
CA PHE A 70 -4.90 -6.37 15.62
C PHE A 70 -5.39 -7.45 14.67
N VAL A 71 -6.72 -7.50 14.49
CA VAL A 71 -7.36 -8.33 13.47
C VAL A 71 -8.29 -7.49 12.62
N SER A 72 -8.38 -7.82 11.34
CA SER A 72 -9.30 -7.23 10.38
C SER A 72 -9.90 -8.33 9.51
N GLY A 73 -11.14 -8.74 9.81
CA GLY A 73 -11.69 -9.96 9.24
C GLY A 73 -10.83 -11.16 9.62
N ALA A 74 -10.38 -11.93 8.64
CA ALA A 74 -9.49 -13.08 8.83
C ALA A 74 -7.98 -12.70 8.84
N MET A 75 -7.64 -11.44 8.56
CA MET A 75 -6.25 -10.97 8.51
C MET A 75 -5.77 -10.57 9.90
N ARG A 76 -4.57 -11.02 10.27
CA ARG A 76 -3.85 -10.50 11.42
C ARG A 76 -2.94 -9.35 11.00
N VAL A 77 -2.92 -8.30 11.81
CA VAL A 77 -2.16 -7.07 11.56
C VAL A 77 -1.24 -6.86 12.76
N GLU A 78 0.05 -6.79 12.51
CA GLU A 78 1.06 -6.60 13.55
C GLU A 78 1.93 -5.37 13.26
N PHE A 79 2.14 -4.55 14.27
CA PHE A 79 3.08 -3.44 14.22
C PHE A 79 4.35 -3.77 14.98
N ALA A 80 5.51 -3.35 14.48
CA ALA A 80 6.70 -3.27 15.32
C ALA A 80 6.48 -2.27 16.47
N ARG A 81 7.24 -2.40 17.56
CA ARG A 81 7.09 -1.54 18.76
C ARG A 81 7.20 -0.06 18.44
N ASP A 82 8.13 0.31 17.56
CA ASP A 82 8.36 1.67 17.07
C ASP A 82 7.40 2.09 15.94
N ALA A 83 6.48 1.20 15.55
CA ALA A 83 5.58 1.34 14.42
C ALA A 83 6.28 1.62 13.06
N ALA A 84 7.58 1.31 12.93
CA ALA A 84 8.30 1.45 11.67
C ALA A 84 7.94 0.36 10.66
N LEU A 85 7.44 -0.78 11.13
CA LEU A 85 7.02 -1.92 10.32
C LEU A 85 5.59 -2.32 10.64
N LEU A 86 4.83 -2.63 9.60
CA LEU A 86 3.50 -3.23 9.64
C LEU A 86 3.56 -4.58 8.90
N ARG A 87 2.99 -5.62 9.48
CA ARG A 87 2.81 -6.93 8.85
C ARG A 87 1.34 -7.25 8.70
N LEU A 88 0.94 -7.65 7.52
CA LEU A 88 -0.35 -8.27 7.26
C LEU A 88 -0.12 -9.77 7.08
N ILE A 89 -0.78 -10.56 7.90
CA ILE A 89 -0.65 -12.02 7.94
C ILE A 89 -1.99 -12.62 7.56
N SER A 90 -2.01 -13.38 6.46
CA SER A 90 -3.20 -14.07 5.98
C SER A 90 -3.52 -15.32 6.84
N PRO A 91 -4.72 -15.90 6.71
CA PRO A 91 -5.06 -17.16 7.38
C PRO A 91 -4.11 -18.31 7.01
N ASP A 92 -3.55 -18.29 5.81
CA ASP A 92 -2.58 -19.29 5.31
C ASP A 92 -1.14 -18.98 5.75
N ALA A 93 -0.97 -18.06 6.71
CA ALA A 93 0.30 -17.59 7.25
C ALA A 93 1.21 -16.83 6.27
N ASP A 94 0.71 -16.46 5.08
CA ASP A 94 1.45 -15.57 4.18
C ASP A 94 1.57 -14.19 4.81
N THR A 95 2.79 -13.66 4.82
CA THR A 95 3.11 -12.38 5.44
C THR A 95 3.52 -11.35 4.40
N THR A 96 2.84 -10.21 4.39
CA THR A 96 3.21 -9.03 3.62
C THR A 96 3.74 -7.96 4.56
N GLU A 97 4.95 -7.48 4.29
CA GLU A 97 5.62 -6.47 5.11
C GLU A 97 5.53 -5.08 4.47
N TYR A 98 5.20 -4.10 5.31
CA TYR A 98 5.12 -2.69 4.95
C TYR A 98 6.02 -1.88 5.86
N VAL A 99 6.87 -1.04 5.29
CA VAL A 99 7.70 -0.10 6.03
C VAL A 99 7.03 1.27 6.08
N ARG A 100 7.12 1.93 7.23
CA ARG A 100 6.62 3.31 7.36
C ARG A 100 7.40 4.22 6.45
N VAL A 101 6.70 5.11 5.77
CA VAL A 101 7.29 6.17 4.95
C VAL A 101 6.76 7.53 5.41
N ALA A 102 7.54 8.57 5.14
CA ALA A 102 7.10 9.93 5.42
C ALA A 102 5.83 10.26 4.61
N GLU A 103 4.89 10.92 5.23
CA GLU A 103 3.78 11.55 4.51
C GLU A 103 4.36 12.64 3.61
N TRP A 104 3.85 12.70 2.39
CA TRP A 104 4.34 13.64 1.40
C TRP A 104 3.18 14.29 0.67
N THR A 105 3.18 15.62 0.72
CA THR A 105 2.28 16.45 -0.06
C THR A 105 3.15 17.31 -0.95
N PRO A 106 3.21 17.02 -2.27
CA PRO A 106 4.10 17.73 -3.18
C PRO A 106 3.69 19.19 -3.35
N THR A 107 4.69 20.05 -3.40
CA THR A 107 4.53 21.44 -3.83
C THR A 107 4.37 21.51 -5.36
N ALA A 108 3.88 22.64 -5.89
CA ALA A 108 3.78 22.85 -7.33
C ALA A 108 5.14 22.69 -8.03
N THR A 109 6.23 23.14 -7.41
CA THR A 109 7.60 23.00 -7.93
C THR A 109 8.02 21.53 -7.99
N GLU A 110 7.76 20.76 -6.93
CA GLU A 110 8.09 19.33 -6.92
C GLU A 110 7.29 18.56 -7.98
N LEU A 111 6.03 18.94 -8.25
CA LEU A 111 5.24 18.30 -9.30
C LEU A 111 5.84 18.55 -10.70
N GLN A 112 6.49 19.68 -10.94
CA GLN A 112 7.14 19.97 -12.22
C GLN A 112 8.33 19.05 -12.52
N GLU A 113 8.98 18.48 -11.51
CA GLU A 113 10.08 17.52 -11.70
C GLU A 113 9.64 16.27 -12.47
N TYR A 114 8.37 15.88 -12.35
CA TYR A 114 7.79 14.70 -12.99
C TYR A 114 7.26 14.96 -14.39
N VAL A 115 7.10 16.22 -14.79
CA VAL A 115 6.56 16.58 -16.10
C VAL A 115 7.49 16.11 -17.21
N GLY A 116 6.92 15.54 -18.27
CA GLY A 116 7.66 15.06 -19.45
C GLY A 116 6.94 13.94 -20.19
N ARG A 117 7.61 13.45 -21.24
CA ARG A 117 7.19 12.29 -22.01
C ARG A 117 7.94 11.05 -21.50
N TYR A 118 7.23 9.96 -21.43
CA TYR A 118 7.74 8.69 -20.92
C TYR A 118 7.37 7.58 -21.90
N ALA A 119 8.36 6.94 -22.49
CA ALA A 119 8.17 5.88 -23.48
C ALA A 119 8.64 4.53 -22.93
N SER A 120 7.91 3.49 -23.29
CA SER A 120 8.27 2.08 -23.04
C SER A 120 8.35 1.38 -24.38
N ASP A 121 9.53 0.84 -24.70
CA ASP A 121 9.72 -0.01 -25.89
C ASP A 121 9.02 -1.36 -25.71
N GLU A 122 9.03 -1.89 -24.47
CA GLU A 122 8.38 -3.15 -24.13
C GLU A 122 6.85 -3.11 -24.34
N ALA A 123 6.21 -2.00 -23.95
CA ALA A 123 4.77 -1.84 -24.10
C ALA A 123 4.37 -1.12 -25.38
N GLU A 124 5.32 -0.59 -26.15
CA GLU A 124 5.09 0.24 -27.36
C GLU A 124 4.14 1.42 -27.08
N VAL A 125 4.24 2.01 -25.87
CA VAL A 125 3.37 3.09 -25.40
C VAL A 125 4.19 4.28 -24.94
N THR A 126 3.68 5.46 -25.23
CA THR A 126 4.18 6.72 -24.66
C THR A 126 3.08 7.39 -23.85
N PHE A 127 3.41 7.83 -22.64
CA PHE A 127 2.58 8.67 -21.81
C PHE A 127 3.19 10.07 -21.69
N THR A 128 2.34 11.07 -21.57
CA THR A 128 2.74 12.41 -21.18
C THR A 128 2.30 12.63 -19.73
N ILE A 129 3.23 13.07 -18.89
CA ILE A 129 2.95 13.50 -17.53
C ILE A 129 2.93 15.02 -17.52
N SER A 130 1.88 15.61 -16.99
CA SER A 130 1.66 17.06 -16.95
C SER A 130 1.06 17.48 -15.61
N VAL A 131 1.12 18.77 -15.30
CA VAL A 131 0.40 19.36 -14.16
C VAL A 131 -0.87 20.06 -14.70
N LYS A 132 -2.03 19.67 -14.16
CA LYS A 132 -3.31 20.27 -14.44
C LYS A 132 -4.04 20.56 -13.13
N ASP A 133 -4.49 21.78 -12.94
CA ASP A 133 -5.21 22.22 -11.73
C ASP A 133 -4.47 21.87 -10.42
N GLY A 134 -3.13 22.07 -10.42
CA GLY A 134 -2.28 21.78 -9.28
C GLY A 134 -2.08 20.28 -8.98
N ARG A 135 -2.45 19.39 -9.90
CA ARG A 135 -2.32 17.93 -9.77
C ARG A 135 -1.51 17.34 -10.91
N LEU A 136 -0.79 16.28 -10.62
CA LEU A 136 -0.12 15.52 -11.65
C LEU A 136 -1.14 14.64 -12.39
N VAL A 137 -1.08 14.67 -13.72
CA VAL A 137 -1.94 13.87 -14.60
C VAL A 137 -1.11 13.07 -15.58
N ARG A 138 -1.53 11.86 -15.88
CA ARG A 138 -1.03 11.05 -16.97
C ARG A 138 -1.97 11.18 -18.15
N ILE A 139 -1.41 11.44 -19.32
CA ILE A 139 -2.14 11.61 -20.59
C ILE A 139 -1.67 10.48 -21.52
N ASP A 140 -2.60 9.71 -22.06
CA ASP A 140 -2.31 8.66 -23.04
C ASP A 140 -2.27 9.21 -24.49
N ARG A 141 -1.99 8.33 -25.46
CA ARG A 141 -1.92 8.68 -26.87
C ARG A 141 -3.26 9.17 -27.47
N TYR A 142 -4.37 8.89 -26.80
CA TYR A 142 -5.70 9.34 -27.21
C TYR A 142 -6.14 10.64 -26.52
N GLY A 143 -5.26 11.25 -25.71
CA GLY A 143 -5.54 12.46 -24.96
C GLY A 143 -6.37 12.23 -23.70
N GLN A 144 -6.62 10.97 -23.32
CA GLN A 144 -7.33 10.67 -22.08
C GLN A 144 -6.44 10.96 -20.88
N THR A 145 -7.01 11.61 -19.88
CA THR A 145 -6.28 12.03 -18.69
C THR A 145 -6.68 11.18 -17.49
N ALA A 146 -5.69 10.88 -16.66
CA ALA A 146 -5.91 10.20 -15.38
C ALA A 146 -5.10 10.89 -14.27
N ASN A 147 -5.76 11.24 -13.17
CA ASN A 147 -5.13 11.87 -12.03
C ASN A 147 -4.17 10.91 -11.33
N LEU A 148 -2.98 11.41 -11.00
CA LEU A 148 -1.99 10.72 -10.19
C LEU A 148 -2.08 11.28 -8.76
N ILE A 149 -2.51 10.44 -7.82
CA ILE A 149 -2.71 10.81 -6.41
C ILE A 149 -1.41 10.52 -5.65
N PRO A 150 -0.76 11.53 -5.03
CA PRO A 150 0.45 11.31 -4.25
C PRO A 150 0.24 10.28 -3.13
N SER A 151 1.17 9.35 -2.97
CA SER A 151 1.17 8.35 -1.90
C SER A 151 2.35 8.53 -0.95
N TYR A 152 3.53 8.58 -1.48
CA TYR A 152 4.79 8.95 -0.84
C TYR A 152 5.72 9.50 -1.94
N ARG A 153 6.89 10.05 -1.57
CA ARG A 153 7.79 10.67 -2.55
C ARG A 153 8.12 9.73 -3.70
N ASP A 154 8.00 10.23 -4.92
CA ASP A 154 8.18 9.53 -6.18
C ASP A 154 7.15 8.41 -6.46
N ALA A 155 6.07 8.29 -5.66
CA ALA A 155 5.02 7.30 -5.87
C ALA A 155 3.62 7.91 -5.87
N PHE A 156 2.84 7.51 -6.85
CA PHE A 156 1.47 8.00 -7.07
C PHE A 156 0.54 6.81 -7.33
N ALA A 157 -0.69 6.92 -6.86
CA ALA A 157 -1.75 5.95 -7.13
C ALA A 157 -2.69 6.46 -8.21
N GLN A 158 -3.15 5.54 -9.08
CA GLN A 158 -4.14 5.81 -10.11
C GLN A 158 -5.03 4.58 -10.29
N GLY A 159 -6.20 4.56 -9.68
CA GLY A 159 -7.19 3.50 -9.91
C GLY A 159 -6.66 2.06 -9.77
N GLY A 160 -5.88 1.77 -8.72
CA GLY A 160 -5.25 0.46 -8.51
C GLY A 160 -3.89 0.27 -9.20
N VAL A 161 -3.47 1.22 -10.05
CA VAL A 161 -2.12 1.28 -10.62
C VAL A 161 -1.23 2.06 -9.69
N LEU A 162 -0.05 1.53 -9.38
CA LEU A 162 1.04 2.26 -8.74
C LEU A 162 1.95 2.80 -9.84
N VAL A 163 2.15 4.13 -9.84
CA VAL A 163 3.10 4.83 -10.70
C VAL A 163 4.28 5.25 -9.83
N THR A 164 5.46 4.74 -10.09
CA THR A 164 6.69 5.12 -9.37
C THR A 164 7.67 5.78 -10.32
N PHE A 165 8.27 6.90 -9.90
CA PHE A 165 9.28 7.60 -10.68
C PHE A 165 10.68 7.21 -10.21
N ARG A 166 11.59 7.09 -11.16
CA ARG A 166 13.01 6.81 -10.93
C ARG A 166 13.83 8.08 -11.05
N ARG A 167 14.79 8.23 -10.12
CA ARG A 167 15.77 9.31 -10.17
C ARG A 167 17.16 8.76 -10.48
N ASN A 168 17.99 9.56 -11.15
CA ASN A 168 19.41 9.30 -11.29
C ASN A 168 20.18 9.76 -10.03
N ALA A 169 21.51 9.60 -10.07
CA ALA A 169 22.39 9.99 -8.97
C ALA A 169 22.32 11.50 -8.64
N ASP A 170 21.99 12.36 -9.62
CA ASP A 170 21.84 13.81 -9.43
C ASP A 170 20.46 14.19 -8.88
N GLY A 171 19.59 13.22 -8.59
CA GLY A 171 18.24 13.44 -8.10
C GLY A 171 17.21 13.80 -9.17
N ARG A 172 17.57 13.78 -10.46
CA ARG A 172 16.67 14.10 -11.56
C ARG A 172 15.78 12.90 -11.91
N VAL A 173 14.51 13.16 -12.18
CA VAL A 173 13.58 12.13 -12.66
C VAL A 173 13.96 11.73 -14.08
N VAL A 174 14.31 10.46 -14.28
CA VAL A 174 14.76 9.89 -15.55
C VAL A 174 13.84 8.82 -16.13
N GLY A 175 12.86 8.38 -15.37
CA GLY A 175 11.92 7.36 -15.82
C GLY A 175 10.79 7.16 -14.84
N MET A 176 9.85 6.30 -15.22
CA MET A 176 8.80 5.82 -14.32
C MET A 176 8.56 4.34 -14.56
N SER A 177 7.87 3.69 -13.61
CA SER A 177 7.32 2.35 -13.81
C SER A 177 5.88 2.26 -13.35
N LEU A 178 5.14 1.33 -13.98
CA LEU A 178 3.77 1.01 -13.63
C LEU A 178 3.71 -0.37 -12.99
N GLY A 179 3.03 -0.44 -11.85
CA GLY A 179 2.67 -1.68 -11.16
C GLY A 179 1.16 -1.85 -11.14
N LEU A 180 0.65 -2.99 -11.63
CA LEU A 180 -0.78 -3.32 -11.63
C LEU A 180 -0.94 -4.83 -11.50
N GLY A 181 -1.52 -5.29 -10.41
CA GLY A 181 -1.78 -6.71 -10.20
C GLY A 181 -0.52 -7.56 -10.34
N ARG A 182 -0.44 -8.35 -11.41
CA ARG A 182 0.71 -9.22 -11.72
C ARG A 182 1.86 -8.51 -12.44
N VAL A 183 1.59 -7.36 -13.08
CA VAL A 183 2.62 -6.51 -13.69
C VAL A 183 3.24 -5.67 -12.59
N ARG A 184 4.54 -5.86 -12.33
CA ARG A 184 5.20 -5.25 -11.17
C ARG A 184 6.14 -4.09 -11.48
N ASP A 185 6.68 -4.01 -12.69
CA ASP A 185 7.72 -3.02 -13.04
C ASP A 185 7.76 -2.80 -14.56
N LEU A 186 6.62 -2.39 -15.14
CA LEU A 186 6.60 -1.99 -16.54
C LEU A 186 7.27 -0.62 -16.68
N ARG A 187 8.44 -0.58 -17.32
CA ARG A 187 9.34 0.58 -17.32
C ARG A 187 9.11 1.53 -18.48
N PHE A 188 9.29 2.80 -18.20
CA PHE A 188 9.24 3.91 -19.13
C PHE A 188 10.43 4.82 -18.89
N GLU A 189 11.12 5.20 -19.96
CA GLU A 189 12.22 6.16 -19.91
C GLU A 189 11.73 7.56 -20.24
N LYS A 190 12.21 8.56 -19.49
CA LYS A 190 11.91 9.97 -19.73
C LYS A 190 12.67 10.44 -20.97
N GLN A 191 11.96 11.05 -21.90
CA GLN A 191 12.49 11.59 -23.15
C GLN A 191 12.77 13.09 -23.06
#